data_ecc378a0573355dcfb6a202b873724b9
#
_entry.id   ecc378a0573355dcfb6a202b873724b9
#
_cell.length_a   1.000
_cell.length_b   1.000
_cell.length_c   1.000
_cell.angle_alpha   90.00
_cell.angle_beta   90.00
_cell.angle_gamma   90.00
#
_symmetry.space_group_name_H-M   'P 1'
#
loop_
_entity.id
_entity.type
_entity.pdbx_description
1 polymer ?
#
loop_
_entity_poly.entity_id
_entity_poly.type
_entity_poly.pdbx_seq_one_letter_code
_entity_poly.pdbx_strand_id
1 'polypeptide(L)'
;MVEKSVKKKQKATQLGYNERHAKSGLTASLPAIETFPNQYKGYEITIEIPEYTAICPKTGLPDFGTIMVHYMPDRECLELKSLKMYIHAYRNVGIFYENAVNRILQDIAGACRPVWARVTGTFAARGGLRSVIEARYP
;
A
#
# COMPACT_ATOMS: atom_id res chain seq x y z
N MET A 1 -7.75 -32.00 -26.08
CA MET A 1 -8.78 -31.00 -25.78
C MET A 1 -8.29 -30.15 -24.64
N VAL A 2 -7.98 -28.92 -24.92
CA VAL A 2 -7.64 -27.98 -23.86
C VAL A 2 -8.97 -27.41 -23.38
N GLU A 3 -9.43 -27.81 -22.20
CA GLU A 3 -10.52 -27.13 -21.53
C GLU A 3 -10.08 -25.68 -21.27
N LYS A 4 -10.63 -24.75 -22.04
CA LYS A 4 -10.58 -23.34 -21.65
C LYS A 4 -11.39 -23.22 -20.37
N SER A 5 -10.70 -23.12 -19.22
CA SER A 5 -11.37 -22.73 -17.99
C SER A 5 -12.00 -21.37 -18.23
N VAL A 6 -13.33 -21.34 -18.43
CA VAL A 6 -14.09 -20.13 -18.44
C VAL A 6 -14.02 -19.59 -17.02
N LYS A 7 -13.11 -18.63 -16.78
CA LYS A 7 -13.12 -17.86 -15.52
C LYS A 7 -14.54 -17.29 -15.40
N LYS A 8 -15.33 -17.83 -14.47
CA LYS A 8 -16.62 -17.25 -14.14
C LYS A 8 -16.36 -15.79 -13.78
N LYS A 9 -16.86 -14.87 -14.63
CA LYS A 9 -16.84 -13.45 -14.27
C LYS A 9 -17.57 -13.31 -12.95
N GLN A 10 -16.86 -12.84 -11.92
CA GLN A 10 -17.46 -12.57 -10.64
C GLN A 10 -18.55 -11.52 -10.86
N LYS A 11 -19.79 -11.83 -10.47
CA LYS A 11 -20.89 -10.89 -10.56
C LYS A 11 -20.61 -9.68 -9.69
N ALA A 12 -20.94 -8.49 -10.19
CA ALA A 12 -20.91 -7.28 -9.40
C ALA A 12 -21.78 -7.44 -8.15
N THR A 13 -21.36 -6.83 -7.02
CA THR A 13 -22.18 -6.75 -5.81
C THR A 13 -23.43 -5.88 -6.09
N GLN A 14 -24.41 -5.92 -5.19
CA GLN A 14 -25.60 -5.04 -5.28
C GLN A 14 -25.24 -3.55 -5.34
N LEU A 15 -24.12 -3.15 -4.74
CA LEU A 15 -23.62 -1.78 -4.77
C LEU A 15 -22.73 -1.48 -5.98
N GLY A 16 -22.60 -2.42 -6.90
CA GLY A 16 -21.85 -2.25 -8.15
C GLY A 16 -20.34 -2.48 -8.06
N TYR A 17 -19.84 -3.11 -6.98
CA TYR A 17 -18.44 -3.50 -6.86
C TYR A 17 -18.16 -4.80 -7.61
N ASN A 18 -17.04 -4.88 -8.30
CA ASN A 18 -16.61 -6.06 -9.06
C ASN A 18 -15.11 -6.30 -8.92
N GLU A 19 -14.59 -7.32 -9.61
CA GLU A 19 -13.17 -7.69 -9.56
C GLU A 19 -12.25 -6.57 -10.07
N ARG A 20 -12.70 -5.77 -11.04
CA ARG A 20 -11.94 -4.62 -11.54
C ARG A 20 -11.68 -3.61 -10.44
N HIS A 21 -12.67 -3.30 -9.62
CA HIS A 21 -12.50 -2.43 -8.45
C HIS A 21 -11.52 -3.06 -7.46
N ALA A 22 -11.68 -4.35 -7.18
CA ALA A 22 -10.83 -5.08 -6.24
C ALA A 22 -9.35 -5.10 -6.62
N LYS A 23 -9.03 -4.99 -7.91
CA LYS A 23 -7.65 -4.98 -8.43
C LYS A 23 -7.10 -3.60 -8.74
N SER A 24 -7.91 -2.55 -8.59
CA SER A 24 -7.49 -1.18 -8.91
C SER A 24 -6.21 -0.78 -8.17
N GLY A 25 -5.29 -0.18 -8.90
CA GLY A 25 -4.06 0.39 -8.36
C GLY A 25 -2.91 -0.60 -8.13
N LEU A 26 -3.15 -1.92 -8.24
CA LEU A 26 -2.11 -2.92 -7.97
C LEU A 26 -0.95 -2.88 -8.97
N THR A 27 -1.19 -2.41 -10.19
CA THR A 27 -0.19 -2.33 -11.27
C THR A 27 0.14 -0.89 -11.68
N ALA A 28 -0.34 0.10 -10.93
CA ALA A 28 -0.02 1.51 -11.21
C ALA A 28 1.49 1.74 -11.15
N SER A 29 2.00 2.53 -12.10
CA SER A 29 3.41 2.92 -12.12
C SER A 29 3.66 3.96 -11.03
N LEU A 30 4.62 3.67 -10.14
CA LEU A 30 4.98 4.53 -9.02
C LEU A 30 6.48 4.80 -9.02
N PRO A 31 6.94 5.94 -8.48
CA PRO A 31 8.37 6.21 -8.32
C PRO A 31 9.07 5.11 -7.52
N ALA A 32 10.30 4.81 -7.88
CA ALA A 32 11.11 3.82 -7.18
C ALA A 32 11.48 4.32 -5.77
N ILE A 33 11.47 3.40 -4.81
CA ILE A 33 11.96 3.64 -3.46
C ILE A 33 13.45 3.34 -3.45
N GLU A 34 14.26 4.32 -3.09
CA GLU A 34 15.71 4.17 -2.95
C GLU A 34 16.08 3.79 -1.53
N THR A 35 17.30 3.29 -1.36
CA THR A 35 17.84 2.84 -0.08
C THR A 35 19.26 3.34 0.09
N PHE A 36 19.78 3.29 1.31
CA PHE A 36 21.16 3.56 1.63
C PHE A 36 21.73 2.50 2.60
N PRO A 37 23.06 2.26 2.60
CA PRO A 37 23.64 1.22 3.44
C PRO A 37 23.41 1.47 4.92
N ASN A 38 22.91 0.45 5.62
CA ASN A 38 22.72 0.46 7.07
C ASN A 38 24.03 0.12 7.78
N GLN A 39 24.34 0.82 8.86
CA GLN A 39 25.60 0.68 9.63
C GLN A 39 25.43 -0.11 10.93
N TYR A 40 24.23 -0.32 11.42
CA TYR A 40 23.96 -0.93 12.71
C TYR A 40 22.94 -2.05 12.62
N LYS A 41 22.94 -2.92 13.62
CA LYS A 41 21.97 -4.01 13.75
C LYS A 41 21.13 -3.84 15.01
N GLY A 42 19.97 -4.48 15.05
CA GLY A 42 19.17 -4.63 16.25
C GLY A 42 18.42 -3.37 16.69
N TYR A 43 18.05 -2.52 15.76
CA TYR A 43 17.21 -1.36 16.03
C TYR A 43 16.04 -1.28 15.06
N GLU A 44 15.03 -0.51 15.41
CA GLU A 44 13.79 -0.37 14.65
C GLU A 44 13.60 1.06 14.19
N ILE A 45 12.98 1.23 13.04
CA ILE A 45 12.63 2.53 12.47
C ILE A 45 11.12 2.60 12.33
N THR A 46 10.53 3.71 12.79
CA THR A 46 9.12 4.03 12.56
C THR A 46 9.04 5.32 11.75
N ILE A 47 8.33 5.25 10.62
CA ILE A 47 8.08 6.41 9.76
C ILE A 47 6.58 6.63 9.72
N GLU A 48 6.14 7.81 10.15
CA GLU A 48 4.74 8.19 10.10
C GLU A 48 4.49 9.12 8.91
N ILE A 49 3.46 8.81 8.13
CA ILE A 49 3.06 9.59 6.96
C ILE A 49 1.60 10.02 7.16
N PRO A 50 1.36 11.20 7.78
CA PRO A 50 0.01 11.61 8.17
C PRO A 50 -0.85 12.16 7.04
N GLU A 51 -0.26 12.41 5.86
CA GLU A 51 -0.96 13.03 4.73
C GLU A 51 -1.13 12.09 3.53
N TYR A 52 -1.38 10.79 3.79
CA TYR A 52 -1.67 9.86 2.70
C TYR A 52 -3.00 10.22 2.04
N THR A 53 -2.99 10.28 0.71
CA THR A 53 -4.18 10.51 -0.11
C THR A 53 -4.16 9.56 -1.31
N ALA A 54 -5.32 9.02 -1.64
CA ALA A 54 -5.56 8.24 -2.86
C ALA A 54 -6.97 8.49 -3.37
N ILE A 55 -7.34 7.84 -4.46
CA ILE A 55 -8.66 7.99 -5.06
C ILE A 55 -9.46 6.71 -4.83
N CYS A 56 -10.70 6.84 -4.36
CA CYS A 56 -11.59 5.69 -4.27
C CYS A 56 -11.94 5.18 -5.69
N PRO A 57 -11.67 3.91 -6.02
CA PRO A 57 -11.93 3.38 -7.36
C PRO A 57 -13.41 3.40 -7.76
N LYS A 58 -14.31 3.42 -6.79
CA LYS A 58 -15.75 3.41 -7.04
C LYS A 58 -16.32 4.82 -7.21
N THR A 59 -15.96 5.75 -6.34
CA THR A 59 -16.57 7.09 -6.28
C THR A 59 -15.75 8.17 -7.00
N GLY A 60 -14.46 7.93 -7.22
CA GLY A 60 -13.53 8.94 -7.73
C GLY A 60 -13.21 10.05 -6.73
N LEU A 61 -13.67 9.93 -5.49
CA LEU A 61 -13.41 10.90 -4.43
C LEU A 61 -12.09 10.59 -3.72
N PRO A 62 -11.42 11.62 -3.15
CA PRO A 62 -10.18 11.40 -2.43
C PRO A 62 -10.42 10.68 -1.11
N ASP A 63 -9.52 9.76 -0.80
CA ASP A 63 -9.39 9.09 0.48
C ASP A 63 -8.19 9.66 1.24
N PHE A 64 -8.32 9.82 2.55
CA PHE A 64 -7.30 10.37 3.42
C PHE A 64 -6.96 9.41 4.54
N GLY A 65 -5.70 9.41 4.96
CA GLY A 65 -5.27 8.58 6.07
C GLY A 65 -3.85 8.84 6.49
N THR A 66 -3.44 8.08 7.51
CA THR A 66 -2.07 8.04 8.00
C THR A 66 -1.49 6.67 7.71
N ILE A 67 -0.34 6.64 7.06
CA ILE A 67 0.43 5.42 6.85
C ILE A 67 1.58 5.41 7.85
N MET A 68 1.73 4.30 8.57
CA MET A 68 2.86 4.07 9.46
C MET A 68 3.67 2.89 8.95
N VAL A 69 4.95 3.12 8.73
CA VAL A 69 5.92 2.11 8.34
C VAL A 69 6.80 1.82 9.55
N HIS A 70 6.79 0.57 10.00
CA HIS A 70 7.61 0.11 11.12
C HIS A 70 8.45 -1.08 10.66
N TYR A 71 9.78 -0.98 10.73
CA TYR A 71 10.63 -2.03 10.23
C TYR A 71 11.97 -2.12 10.97
N MET A 72 12.56 -3.30 10.90
CA MET A 72 13.93 -3.52 11.34
C MET A 72 14.83 -3.63 10.11
N PRO A 73 15.71 -2.65 9.86
CA PRO A 73 16.60 -2.72 8.72
C PRO A 73 17.62 -3.84 8.87
N ASP A 74 17.96 -4.46 7.75
CA ASP A 74 19.08 -5.41 7.66
C ASP A 74 20.30 -4.70 7.04
N ARG A 75 20.50 -4.85 5.75
CA ARG A 75 21.65 -4.24 5.05
C ARG A 75 21.39 -2.83 4.57
N GLU A 76 20.14 -2.45 4.39
CA GLU A 76 19.72 -1.20 3.78
C GLU A 76 18.62 -0.54 4.57
N CYS A 77 18.67 0.78 4.64
CA CYS A 77 17.60 1.63 5.16
C CYS A 77 16.84 2.28 4.00
N LEU A 78 15.55 2.54 4.21
CA LEU A 78 14.75 3.31 3.26
C LEU A 78 15.25 4.76 3.19
N GLU A 79 15.41 5.27 1.97
CA GLU A 79 15.75 6.67 1.75
C GLU A 79 14.44 7.49 1.77
N LEU A 80 14.37 8.51 2.66
CA LEU A 80 13.11 9.17 2.99
C LEU A 80 12.57 10.06 1.87
N LYS A 81 13.43 10.69 1.08
CA LYS A 81 12.99 11.56 -0.02
C LYS A 81 12.30 10.75 -1.12
N SER A 82 12.87 9.63 -1.50
CA SER A 82 12.26 8.74 -2.49
C SER A 82 10.98 8.10 -1.96
N LEU A 83 10.95 7.72 -0.68
CA LEU A 83 9.75 7.23 -0.03
C LEU A 83 8.64 8.28 -0.03
N LYS A 84 8.97 9.53 0.24
CA LYS A 84 8.02 10.65 0.16
C LYS A 84 7.44 10.77 -1.26
N MET A 85 8.27 10.74 -2.29
CA MET A 85 7.82 10.83 -3.69
C MET A 85 6.94 9.64 -4.06
N TYR A 86 7.30 8.45 -3.61
CA TYR A 86 6.53 7.24 -3.81
C TYR A 86 5.12 7.35 -3.19
N ILE A 87 5.02 7.73 -1.94
CA ILE A 87 3.73 7.90 -1.24
C ILE A 87 2.91 9.04 -1.85
N HIS A 88 3.54 10.14 -2.22
CA HIS A 88 2.87 11.27 -2.85
C HIS A 88 2.18 10.89 -4.17
N ALA A 89 2.75 9.98 -4.93
CA ALA A 89 2.20 9.53 -6.20
C ALA A 89 0.84 8.83 -6.05
N TYR A 90 0.52 8.30 -4.88
CA TYR A 90 -0.79 7.68 -4.60
C TYR A 90 -1.96 8.66 -4.76
N ARG A 91 -1.74 9.96 -4.73
CA ARG A 91 -2.78 10.98 -4.94
C ARG A 91 -3.51 10.83 -6.26
N ASN A 92 -2.85 10.28 -7.27
CA ASN A 92 -3.40 10.06 -8.60
C ASN A 92 -3.77 8.59 -8.86
N VAL A 93 -3.74 7.76 -7.84
CA VAL A 93 -3.98 6.31 -7.98
C VAL A 93 -5.32 5.95 -7.39
N GLY A 94 -6.18 5.33 -8.22
CA GLY A 94 -7.40 4.69 -7.76
C GLY A 94 -7.06 3.36 -7.10
N ILE A 95 -7.19 3.28 -5.78
CA ILE A 95 -6.82 2.10 -5.00
C ILE A 95 -7.57 2.06 -3.68
N PHE A 96 -8.11 0.88 -3.33
CA PHE A 96 -8.72 0.66 -2.03
C PHE A 96 -7.69 0.58 -0.90
N TYR A 97 -8.12 0.83 0.33
CA TYR A 97 -7.28 0.84 1.54
C TYR A 97 -6.49 -0.45 1.71
N GLU A 98 -7.16 -1.60 1.54
CA GLU A 98 -6.57 -2.93 1.69
C GLU A 98 -5.42 -3.15 0.70
N ASN A 99 -5.62 -2.77 -0.52
CA ASN A 99 -4.61 -2.88 -1.57
C ASN A 99 -3.45 -1.89 -1.36
N ALA A 100 -3.76 -0.67 -0.96
CA ALA A 100 -2.74 0.35 -0.72
C ALA A 100 -1.75 -0.08 0.37
N VAL A 101 -2.24 -0.52 1.51
CA VAL A 101 -1.39 -0.96 2.63
C VAL A 101 -0.53 -2.16 2.23
N ASN A 102 -1.12 -3.16 1.58
CA ASN A 102 -0.39 -4.34 1.13
C ASN A 102 0.64 -4.01 0.03
N ARG A 103 0.29 -3.16 -0.93
CA ARG A 103 1.22 -2.74 -1.97
C ARG A 103 2.39 -1.95 -1.40
N ILE A 104 2.14 -1.03 -0.49
CA ILE A 104 3.21 -0.27 0.19
C ILE A 104 4.15 -1.23 0.91
N LEU A 105 3.62 -2.22 1.63
CA LEU A 105 4.45 -3.21 2.30
C LEU A 105 5.31 -4.00 1.31
N GLN A 106 4.74 -4.47 0.22
CA GLN A 106 5.47 -5.23 -0.80
C GLN A 106 6.57 -4.40 -1.45
N ASP A 107 6.29 -3.14 -1.78
CA ASP A 107 7.27 -2.25 -2.41
C ASP A 107 8.41 -1.89 -1.44
N ILE A 108 8.11 -1.66 -0.17
CA ILE A 108 9.10 -1.42 0.87
C ILE A 108 9.97 -2.65 1.11
N ALA A 109 9.36 -3.81 1.27
CA ALA A 109 10.09 -5.06 1.48
C ALA A 109 10.97 -5.41 0.27
N GLY A 110 10.50 -5.18 -0.94
CA GLY A 110 11.27 -5.36 -2.17
C GLY A 110 12.44 -4.39 -2.28
N ALA A 111 12.31 -3.17 -1.78
CA ALA A 111 13.35 -2.14 -1.84
C ALA A 111 14.48 -2.39 -0.83
N CYS A 112 14.18 -2.58 0.45
CA CYS A 112 15.20 -2.63 1.50
C CYS A 112 15.44 -4.01 2.11
N ARG A 113 14.62 -5.01 1.80
CA ARG A 113 14.73 -6.39 2.30
C ARG A 113 14.97 -6.44 3.82
N PRO A 114 14.04 -5.91 4.61
CA PRO A 114 14.22 -5.80 6.06
C PRO A 114 14.19 -7.17 6.74
N VAL A 115 14.66 -7.22 7.98
CA VAL A 115 14.48 -8.40 8.83
C VAL A 115 12.99 -8.70 9.01
N TRP A 116 12.22 -7.65 9.29
CA TRP A 116 10.75 -7.66 9.27
C TRP A 116 10.25 -6.24 9.00
N ALA A 117 9.02 -6.13 8.54
CA ALA A 117 8.35 -4.86 8.33
C ALA A 117 6.85 -4.99 8.61
N ARG A 118 6.26 -3.89 9.03
CA ARG A 118 4.84 -3.75 9.22
C ARG A 118 4.39 -2.41 8.67
N VAL A 119 3.32 -2.41 7.89
CA VAL A 119 2.66 -1.20 7.40
C VAL A 119 1.25 -1.15 7.97
N THR A 120 0.92 -0.05 8.62
CA THR A 120 -0.41 0.19 9.18
C THR A 120 -1.01 1.43 8.53
N GLY A 121 -2.19 1.29 7.96
CA GLY A 121 -2.98 2.41 7.45
C GLY A 121 -4.16 2.69 8.36
N THR A 122 -4.27 3.93 8.84
CA THR A 122 -5.42 4.43 9.59
C THR A 122 -6.11 5.47 8.74
N PHE A 123 -7.34 5.17 8.29
CA PHE A 123 -8.04 6.00 7.33
C PHE A 123 -9.11 6.86 7.98
N ALA A 124 -9.31 8.06 7.42
CA ALA A 124 -10.31 9.00 7.92
C ALA A 124 -11.71 8.40 7.84
N ALA A 125 -12.54 8.69 8.83
CA ALA A 125 -13.89 8.16 8.91
C ALA A 125 -14.75 8.61 7.72
N ARG A 126 -15.50 7.63 7.16
CA ARG A 126 -16.51 7.85 6.12
C ARG A 126 -17.81 7.22 6.55
N GLY A 127 -18.89 8.00 6.52
CA GLY A 127 -20.20 7.51 6.96
C GLY A 127 -20.19 6.93 8.37
N GLY A 128 -19.34 7.45 9.25
CA GLY A 128 -19.18 6.97 10.61
C GLY A 128 -18.26 5.73 10.76
N LEU A 129 -17.69 5.23 9.68
CA LEU A 129 -16.78 4.07 9.72
C LEU A 129 -15.32 4.49 9.58
N ARG A 130 -14.48 3.99 10.47
CA ARG A 130 -13.04 4.17 10.47
C ARG A 130 -12.37 2.82 10.30
N SER A 131 -11.44 2.73 9.33
CA SER A 131 -10.71 1.49 9.05
C SER A 131 -9.26 1.59 9.47
N VAL A 132 -8.75 0.52 10.05
CA VAL A 132 -7.32 0.33 10.30
C VAL A 132 -6.91 -0.98 9.63
N ILE A 133 -5.90 -0.92 8.78
CA ILE A 133 -5.41 -2.07 8.04
C ILE A 133 -3.93 -2.24 8.33
N GLU A 134 -3.55 -3.45 8.70
CA GLU A 134 -2.16 -3.78 9.01
C GLU A 134 -1.70 -4.97 8.17
N ALA A 135 -0.54 -4.85 7.55
CA ALA A 135 0.11 -5.92 6.81
C ALA A 135 1.54 -6.10 7.29
N ARG A 136 2.05 -7.34 7.28
CA ARG A 136 3.35 -7.73 7.84
C ARG A 136 4.20 -8.49 6.84
N TYR A 137 5.52 -8.32 6.96
CA TYR A 137 6.55 -9.04 6.22
C TYR A 137 7.62 -9.55 7.21
N PRO A 138 8.11 -10.77 7.13
CA PRO A 138 7.58 -11.85 6.35
C PRO A 138 6.21 -12.34 6.77
#